data_4f875afb0646e5405ee7c70fcd55721a
#
_entry.id   4f875afb0646e5405ee7c70fcd55721a
#
_cell.length_a   1.000
_cell.length_b   1.000
_cell.length_c   1.000
_cell.angle_alpha   90.00
_cell.angle_beta   90.00
_cell.angle_gamma   90.00
#
_symmetry.space_group_name_H-M   'P 1'
#
loop_
_entity.id
_entity.type
_entity.pdbx_description
1 polymer ?
#
loop_
_entity_poly.entity_id
_entity_poly.type
_entity_poly.pdbx_seq_one_letter_code
_entity_poly.pdbx_strand_id
1 'polypeptide(L)'
;IVITQAGYYGLPRSLARERCEKYLKQLGLWEKRRDRSRSLSGGMKRRLMIARALVHEPRLLILDEPTAGVDIELRRSMWDFLIELNRNGTTIILTTHYLEEAEQLCRNIAIIDNGSIVENTSMKKLLAEVDSQVFILDIANAVAADLHLEIEGVSAKKVEEHSVEVAVSAGVSINGVFAALAAQGLEVTSLRNKSNRLEQLFLDKVETN
;
A
#
# COMPACT_ATOMS: atom_id res chain seq x y z
N ILE A 1 12.40 6.29 27.66
CA ILE A 1 11.21 5.51 27.29
C ILE A 1 11.63 4.14 26.74
N VAL A 2 12.36 4.05 25.61
CA VAL A 2 12.72 2.76 24.96
C VAL A 2 13.55 1.87 25.89
N ILE A 3 14.62 2.41 26.51
CA ILE A 3 15.47 1.66 27.47
C ILE A 3 14.66 1.21 28.69
N THR A 4 13.74 2.03 29.18
CA THR A 4 12.87 1.65 30.31
C THR A 4 11.96 0.49 29.91
N GLN A 5 11.40 0.52 28.69
CA GLN A 5 10.59 -0.57 28.15
C GLN A 5 11.39 -1.88 28.07
N ALA A 6 12.64 -1.81 27.56
CA ALA A 6 13.53 -2.97 27.53
C ALA A 6 13.72 -3.60 28.92
N GLY A 7 13.81 -2.75 29.96
CA GLY A 7 13.92 -3.21 31.35
C GLY A 7 12.70 -4.01 31.82
N TYR A 8 11.47 -3.65 31.39
CA TYR A 8 10.27 -4.43 31.70
C TYR A 8 10.29 -5.84 31.08
N TYR A 9 11.03 -6.02 29.98
CA TYR A 9 11.26 -7.34 29.37
C TYR A 9 12.53 -8.04 29.89
N GLY A 10 13.15 -7.54 30.97
CA GLY A 10 14.32 -8.15 31.59
C GLY A 10 15.63 -8.02 30.81
N LEU A 11 15.72 -7.12 29.84
CA LEU A 11 16.95 -6.94 29.09
C LEU A 11 18.04 -6.27 29.94
N PRO A 12 19.30 -6.77 29.91
CA PRO A 12 20.44 -6.09 30.52
C PRO A 12 20.61 -4.67 29.95
N ARG A 13 21.03 -3.74 30.77
CA ARG A 13 21.12 -2.31 30.41
C ARG A 13 22.04 -2.02 29.20
N SER A 14 23.10 -2.82 29.05
CA SER A 14 24.00 -2.75 27.88
C SER A 14 23.26 -3.07 26.59
N LEU A 15 22.57 -4.21 26.54
CA LEU A 15 21.79 -4.66 25.40
C LEU A 15 20.59 -3.73 25.11
N ALA A 16 19.94 -3.24 26.16
CA ALA A 16 18.85 -2.26 26.02
C ALA A 16 19.32 -0.96 25.34
N ARG A 17 20.55 -0.50 25.63
CA ARG A 17 21.14 0.68 24.99
C ARG A 17 21.47 0.42 23.53
N GLU A 18 22.12 -0.70 23.25
CA GLU A 18 22.47 -1.13 21.89
C GLU A 18 21.24 -1.21 20.99
N ARG A 19 20.20 -1.92 21.45
CA ARG A 19 18.96 -2.06 20.68
C ARG A 19 18.18 -0.75 20.58
N CYS A 20 18.19 0.07 21.61
CA CYS A 20 17.60 1.42 21.56
C CYS A 20 18.28 2.27 20.49
N GLU A 21 19.61 2.28 20.42
CA GLU A 21 20.37 2.99 19.40
C GLU A 21 20.04 2.46 18.00
N LYS A 22 20.08 1.13 17.81
CA LYS A 22 19.75 0.43 16.57
C LYS A 22 18.39 0.91 16.03
N TYR A 23 17.32 0.73 16.82
CA TYR A 23 15.96 1.03 16.35
C TYR A 23 15.68 2.53 16.22
N LEU A 24 16.25 3.38 17.08
CA LEU A 24 16.10 4.82 16.90
C LEU A 24 16.82 5.34 15.64
N LYS A 25 17.96 4.75 15.26
CA LYS A 25 18.65 5.07 14.01
C LYS A 25 17.83 4.61 12.80
N GLN A 26 17.39 3.35 12.78
CA GLN A 26 16.59 2.79 11.69
C GLN A 26 15.27 3.56 11.46
N LEU A 27 14.68 4.09 12.53
CA LEU A 27 13.44 4.85 12.48
C LEU A 27 13.65 6.38 12.38
N GLY A 28 14.90 6.84 12.15
CA GLY A 28 15.23 8.27 11.95
C GLY A 28 14.95 9.14 13.19
N LEU A 29 15.08 8.58 14.39
CA LEU A 29 14.82 9.27 15.66
C LEU A 29 16.06 9.50 16.51
N TRP A 30 17.24 9.06 16.06
CA TRP A 30 18.45 9.09 16.87
C TRP A 30 18.84 10.50 17.30
N GLU A 31 18.73 11.48 16.41
CA GLU A 31 19.07 12.89 16.71
C GLU A 31 18.11 13.48 17.75
N LYS A 32 16.90 12.93 17.87
CA LYS A 32 15.87 13.33 18.83
C LYS A 32 15.87 12.51 20.13
N ARG A 33 16.87 11.64 20.33
CA ARG A 33 16.92 10.70 21.48
C ARG A 33 16.92 11.36 22.86
N ARG A 34 17.27 12.65 22.96
CA ARG A 34 17.28 13.42 24.20
C ARG A 34 16.08 14.34 24.34
N ASP A 35 15.28 14.50 23.30
CA ASP A 35 14.12 15.37 23.30
C ASP A 35 13.01 14.76 24.17
N ARG A 36 12.17 15.63 24.72
CA ARG A 36 10.99 15.18 25.46
C ARG A 36 9.98 14.61 24.47
N SER A 37 9.33 13.49 24.82
CA SER A 37 8.33 12.89 23.92
C SER A 37 7.17 13.81 23.56
N ARG A 38 6.87 14.80 24.40
CA ARG A 38 5.82 15.80 24.12
C ARG A 38 6.18 16.73 22.97
N SER A 39 7.46 16.98 22.70
CA SER A 39 7.93 17.84 21.60
C SER A 39 8.01 17.14 20.25
N LEU A 40 7.79 15.83 20.21
CA LEU A 40 7.81 15.05 18.97
C LEU A 40 6.51 15.25 18.17
N SER A 41 6.61 15.30 16.83
CA SER A 41 5.46 15.28 15.94
C SER A 41 4.67 13.97 16.07
N GLY A 42 3.46 13.93 15.52
CA GLY A 42 2.62 12.71 15.49
C GLY A 42 3.33 11.52 14.87
N GLY A 43 3.92 11.69 13.69
CA GLY A 43 4.68 10.66 13.00
C GLY A 43 5.95 10.24 13.77
N MET A 44 6.65 11.18 14.43
CA MET A 44 7.80 10.85 15.29
C MET A 44 7.37 10.04 16.53
N LYS A 45 6.24 10.38 17.15
CA LYS A 45 5.68 9.60 18.27
C LYS A 45 5.34 8.19 17.84
N ARG A 46 4.72 8.02 16.66
CA ARG A 46 4.37 6.69 16.12
C ARG A 46 5.61 5.84 15.90
N ARG A 47 6.65 6.38 15.28
CA ARG A 47 7.94 5.69 15.11
C ARG A 47 8.61 5.35 16.44
N LEU A 48 8.51 6.22 17.44
CA LEU A 48 8.99 5.94 18.80
C LEU A 48 8.23 4.77 19.46
N MET A 49 6.92 4.66 19.22
CA MET A 49 6.13 3.51 19.70
C MET A 49 6.56 2.20 19.02
N ILE A 50 6.88 2.24 17.72
CA ILE A 50 7.43 1.08 17.01
C ILE A 50 8.81 0.70 17.59
N ALA A 51 9.72 1.67 17.78
CA ALA A 51 11.01 1.42 18.44
C ALA A 51 10.85 0.78 19.82
N ARG A 52 9.86 1.25 20.57
CA ARG A 52 9.53 0.70 21.89
C ARG A 52 9.03 -0.73 21.82
N ALA A 53 8.22 -1.06 20.81
CA ALA A 53 7.71 -2.41 20.60
C ALA A 53 8.80 -3.38 20.12
N LEU A 54 9.85 -2.88 19.45
CA LEU A 54 10.92 -3.70 18.88
C LEU A 54 12.11 -3.94 19.80
N VAL A 55 12.28 -3.15 20.87
CA VAL A 55 13.48 -3.20 21.71
C VAL A 55 13.77 -4.58 22.31
N HIS A 56 12.75 -5.41 22.53
CA HIS A 56 12.88 -6.77 23.04
C HIS A 56 12.90 -7.84 21.92
N GLU A 57 12.92 -7.42 20.66
CA GLU A 57 12.94 -8.28 19.45
C GLU A 57 11.87 -9.36 19.46
N PRO A 58 10.58 -8.97 19.41
CA PRO A 58 9.47 -9.91 19.49
C PRO A 58 9.40 -10.78 18.22
N ARG A 59 8.90 -12.01 18.39
CA ARG A 59 8.58 -12.90 17.25
C ARG A 59 7.32 -12.47 16.50
N LEU A 60 6.40 -11.78 17.17
CA LEU A 60 5.16 -11.25 16.65
C LEU A 60 5.07 -9.76 16.97
N LEU A 61 4.86 -8.94 15.94
CA LEU A 61 4.64 -7.51 16.04
C LEU A 61 3.25 -7.18 15.50
N ILE A 62 2.43 -6.50 16.29
CA ILE A 62 1.11 -6.04 15.90
C ILE A 62 1.16 -4.52 15.79
N LEU A 63 0.79 -3.99 14.64
CA LEU A 63 0.83 -2.57 14.31
C LEU A 63 -0.56 -2.10 13.88
N ASP A 64 -1.03 -1.07 14.56
CA ASP A 64 -2.29 -0.40 14.20
C ASP A 64 -1.96 0.89 13.46
N GLU A 65 -2.35 0.93 12.16
CA GLU A 65 -2.16 2.09 11.28
C GLU A 65 -0.69 2.63 11.29
N PRO A 66 0.34 1.81 11.00
CA PRO A 66 1.74 2.18 11.29
C PRO A 66 2.20 3.44 10.57
N THR A 67 1.66 3.75 9.39
CA THR A 67 2.09 4.90 8.56
C THR A 67 1.06 6.03 8.45
N ALA A 68 -0.05 5.97 9.21
CA ALA A 68 -1.05 7.02 9.16
C ALA A 68 -0.47 8.39 9.59
N GLY A 69 -0.75 9.43 8.79
CA GLY A 69 -0.26 10.78 9.04
C GLY A 69 1.25 10.98 8.82
N VAL A 70 1.88 10.06 8.09
CA VAL A 70 3.30 10.13 7.70
C VAL A 70 3.39 10.58 6.24
N ASP A 71 4.37 11.44 5.92
CA ASP A 71 4.63 11.85 4.54
C ASP A 71 5.08 10.66 3.66
N ILE A 72 5.00 10.84 2.34
CA ILE A 72 5.20 9.77 1.36
C ILE A 72 6.61 9.17 1.45
N GLU A 73 7.65 10.00 1.57
CA GLU A 73 9.04 9.54 1.59
C GLU A 73 9.32 8.71 2.85
N LEU A 74 8.87 9.22 3.99
CA LEU A 74 9.01 8.55 5.26
C LEU A 74 8.17 7.25 5.33
N ARG A 75 6.98 7.23 4.71
CA ARG A 75 6.14 6.03 4.59
C ARG A 75 6.88 4.91 3.87
N ARG A 76 7.50 5.21 2.72
CA ARG A 76 8.31 4.23 1.97
C ARG A 76 9.47 3.69 2.79
N SER A 77 10.20 4.56 3.49
CA SER A 77 11.28 4.15 4.39
C SER A 77 10.79 3.22 5.52
N MET A 78 9.58 3.47 6.05
CA MET A 78 8.97 2.59 7.05
C MET A 78 8.54 1.24 6.45
N TRP A 79 8.05 1.21 5.22
CA TRP A 79 7.73 -0.04 4.53
C TRP A 79 8.97 -0.91 4.32
N ASP A 80 10.06 -0.33 3.83
CA ASP A 80 11.35 -1.03 3.66
C ASP A 80 11.82 -1.62 4.99
N PHE A 81 11.73 -0.85 6.07
CA PHE A 81 12.07 -1.30 7.41
C PHE A 81 11.19 -2.48 7.88
N LEU A 82 9.88 -2.44 7.66
CA LEU A 82 8.97 -3.53 8.03
C LEU A 82 9.21 -4.79 7.19
N ILE A 83 9.51 -4.63 5.90
CA ILE A 83 9.88 -5.74 5.01
C ILE A 83 11.16 -6.42 5.51
N GLU A 84 12.18 -5.63 5.89
CA GLU A 84 13.43 -6.15 6.43
C GLU A 84 13.20 -6.90 7.76
N LEU A 85 12.41 -6.35 8.68
CA LEU A 85 12.03 -7.03 9.92
C LEU A 85 11.35 -8.37 9.67
N ASN A 86 10.43 -8.42 8.72
CA ASN A 86 9.73 -9.66 8.37
C ASN A 86 10.68 -10.68 7.75
N ARG A 87 11.59 -10.26 6.87
CA ARG A 87 12.65 -11.14 6.29
C ARG A 87 13.57 -11.71 7.36
N ASN A 88 13.82 -10.95 8.43
CA ASN A 88 14.63 -11.36 9.58
C ASN A 88 13.85 -12.24 10.59
N GLY A 89 12.63 -12.68 10.25
CA GLY A 89 11.88 -13.68 11.00
C GLY A 89 10.83 -13.12 11.97
N THR A 90 10.59 -11.80 12.01
CA THR A 90 9.48 -11.25 12.78
C THR A 90 8.18 -11.40 12.01
N THR A 91 7.18 -12.07 12.59
CA THR A 91 5.82 -12.07 12.04
C THR A 91 5.18 -10.72 12.31
N ILE A 92 4.60 -10.11 11.27
CA ILE A 92 3.96 -8.79 11.40
C ILE A 92 2.48 -8.93 11.04
N ILE A 93 1.62 -8.45 11.92
CA ILE A 93 0.20 -8.20 11.66
C ILE A 93 0.03 -6.69 11.69
N LEU A 94 -0.57 -6.11 10.67
CA LEU A 94 -0.88 -4.69 10.64
C LEU A 94 -2.34 -4.45 10.25
N THR A 95 -2.92 -3.40 10.80
CA THR A 95 -4.17 -2.84 10.30
C THR A 95 -3.85 -1.60 9.50
N THR A 96 -4.57 -1.37 8.42
CA THR A 96 -4.43 -0.17 7.60
C THR A 96 -5.70 0.07 6.78
N HIS A 97 -5.98 1.33 6.51
CA HIS A 97 -6.97 1.75 5.52
C HIS A 97 -6.29 2.18 4.21
N TYR A 98 -4.96 2.16 4.15
CA TYR A 98 -4.19 2.41 2.93
C TYR A 98 -4.00 1.10 2.16
N LEU A 99 -4.77 0.90 1.10
CA LEU A 99 -4.73 -0.33 0.31
C LEU A 99 -3.37 -0.55 -0.35
N GLU A 100 -2.67 0.52 -0.74
CA GLU A 100 -1.30 0.46 -1.25
C GLU A 100 -0.33 -0.13 -0.21
N GLU A 101 -0.47 0.23 1.07
CA GLU A 101 0.32 -0.33 2.16
C GLU A 101 0.08 -1.84 2.31
N ALA A 102 -1.20 -2.24 2.29
CA ALA A 102 -1.56 -3.66 2.35
C ALA A 102 -0.98 -4.45 1.17
N GLU A 103 -1.06 -3.92 -0.04
CA GLU A 103 -0.54 -4.55 -1.26
C GLU A 103 1.00 -4.71 -1.22
N GLN A 104 1.72 -3.70 -0.73
CA GLN A 104 3.18 -3.72 -0.67
C GLN A 104 3.73 -4.60 0.46
N LEU A 105 3.06 -4.65 1.61
CA LEU A 105 3.59 -5.30 2.81
C LEU A 105 3.02 -6.68 3.07
N CYS A 106 1.78 -6.97 2.65
CA CYS A 106 1.05 -8.14 3.13
C CYS A 106 1.01 -9.25 2.09
N ARG A 107 1.35 -10.47 2.51
CA ARG A 107 1.14 -11.69 1.71
C ARG A 107 -0.28 -12.23 1.85
N ASN A 108 -0.87 -12.05 3.01
CA ASN A 108 -2.25 -12.43 3.31
C ASN A 108 -3.01 -11.20 3.80
N ILE A 109 -4.28 -11.15 3.48
CA ILE A 109 -5.17 -10.04 3.82
C ILE A 109 -6.47 -10.58 4.40
N ALA A 110 -7.01 -9.88 5.39
CA ALA A 110 -8.37 -10.04 5.86
C ALA A 110 -9.09 -8.70 5.74
N ILE A 111 -10.25 -8.70 5.08
CA ILE A 111 -11.12 -7.53 4.99
C ILE A 111 -12.15 -7.64 6.11
N ILE A 112 -12.28 -6.57 6.88
CA ILE A 112 -13.22 -6.49 8.00
C ILE A 112 -14.27 -5.43 7.69
N ASP A 113 -15.54 -5.82 7.73
CA ASP A 113 -16.67 -4.93 7.63
C ASP A 113 -17.66 -5.20 8.78
N ASN A 114 -18.14 -4.13 9.42
CA ASN A 114 -19.10 -4.19 10.53
C ASN A 114 -18.73 -5.21 11.63
N GLY A 115 -17.41 -5.37 11.92
CA GLY A 115 -16.89 -6.28 12.94
C GLY A 115 -16.81 -7.76 12.50
N SER A 116 -17.12 -8.07 11.25
CA SER A 116 -17.04 -9.39 10.66
C SER A 116 -15.94 -9.47 9.60
N ILE A 117 -15.28 -10.62 9.49
CA ILE A 117 -14.32 -10.86 8.41
C ILE A 117 -15.14 -11.26 7.17
N VAL A 118 -15.13 -10.40 6.16
CA VAL A 118 -15.84 -10.64 4.88
C VAL A 118 -14.96 -11.33 3.85
N GLU A 119 -13.64 -11.20 3.97
CA GLU A 119 -12.68 -11.91 3.13
C GLU A 119 -11.43 -12.26 3.94
N ASN A 120 -10.85 -13.44 3.71
CA ASN A 120 -9.58 -13.87 4.31
C ASN A 120 -8.82 -14.74 3.32
N THR A 121 -7.85 -14.16 2.64
CA THR A 121 -7.16 -14.83 1.52
C THR A 121 -5.72 -14.31 1.34
N SER A 122 -4.99 -14.88 0.39
CA SER A 122 -3.69 -14.34 0.00
C SER A 122 -3.87 -13.12 -0.91
N MET A 123 -2.99 -12.12 -0.80
CA MET A 123 -2.97 -10.94 -1.67
C MET A 123 -2.96 -11.34 -3.16
N LYS A 124 -2.14 -12.35 -3.52
CA LYS A 124 -2.08 -12.85 -4.88
C LYS A 124 -3.42 -13.39 -5.39
N LYS A 125 -4.15 -14.14 -4.54
CA LYS A 125 -5.46 -14.70 -4.93
C LYS A 125 -6.48 -13.59 -5.04
N LEU A 126 -6.51 -12.64 -4.09
CA LEU A 126 -7.43 -11.52 -4.12
C LEU A 126 -7.24 -10.66 -5.39
N LEU A 127 -6.00 -10.31 -5.73
CA LEU A 127 -5.69 -9.55 -6.95
C LEU A 127 -5.99 -10.31 -8.25
N ALA A 128 -6.05 -11.64 -8.20
CA ALA A 128 -6.43 -12.45 -9.36
C ALA A 128 -7.96 -12.52 -9.58
N GLU A 129 -8.77 -12.11 -8.59
CA GLU A 129 -10.23 -12.02 -8.71
C GLU A 129 -10.70 -10.75 -9.45
N VAL A 130 -9.78 -9.85 -9.82
CA VAL A 130 -10.13 -8.66 -10.62
C VAL A 130 -10.46 -9.08 -12.04
N ASP A 131 -11.74 -9.12 -12.36
CA ASP A 131 -12.26 -9.53 -13.68
C ASP A 131 -11.96 -8.52 -14.79
N SER A 132 -11.67 -7.28 -14.43
CA SER A 132 -11.36 -6.22 -15.41
C SER A 132 -10.38 -5.19 -14.83
N GLN A 133 -9.58 -4.60 -15.71
CA GLN A 133 -8.68 -3.50 -15.38
C GLN A 133 -9.17 -2.24 -16.10
N VAL A 134 -9.30 -1.14 -15.35
CA VAL A 134 -9.69 0.14 -15.94
C VAL A 134 -8.46 1.04 -16.03
N PHE A 135 -8.17 1.45 -17.25
CA PHE A 135 -7.06 2.36 -17.56
C PHE A 135 -7.59 3.71 -18.02
N ILE A 136 -6.84 4.76 -17.73
CA ILE A 136 -6.97 6.05 -18.39
C ILE A 136 -5.80 6.18 -19.38
N LEU A 137 -6.13 6.39 -20.62
CA LEU A 137 -5.18 6.64 -21.69
C LEU A 137 -5.23 8.12 -22.07
N ASP A 138 -4.09 8.79 -22.06
CA ASP A 138 -3.97 10.13 -22.57
C ASP A 138 -3.60 10.06 -24.07
N ILE A 139 -4.31 10.82 -24.89
CA ILE A 139 -4.26 10.78 -26.35
C ILE A 139 -3.73 12.12 -26.86
N ALA A 140 -2.79 12.08 -27.82
CA ALA A 140 -2.21 13.30 -28.40
C ALA A 140 -3.26 14.15 -29.14
N ASN A 141 -4.20 13.49 -29.80
CA ASN A 141 -5.24 14.13 -30.62
C ASN A 141 -6.56 14.20 -29.86
N ALA A 142 -7.46 15.10 -30.27
CA ALA A 142 -8.81 15.15 -29.69
C ALA A 142 -9.59 13.88 -30.04
N VAL A 143 -10.23 13.30 -29.02
CA VAL A 143 -11.00 12.05 -29.13
C VAL A 143 -12.43 12.36 -29.54
N ALA A 144 -12.96 11.66 -30.54
CA ALA A 144 -14.36 11.76 -30.92
C ALA A 144 -15.30 11.31 -29.80
N ALA A 145 -16.51 11.88 -29.75
CA ALA A 145 -17.49 11.57 -28.71
C ALA A 145 -18.02 10.13 -28.81
N ASP A 146 -18.01 9.57 -30.01
CA ASP A 146 -18.51 8.25 -30.39
C ASP A 146 -17.41 7.19 -30.50
N LEU A 147 -16.30 7.36 -29.77
CA LEU A 147 -15.21 6.39 -29.75
C LEU A 147 -15.75 4.99 -29.40
N HIS A 148 -15.58 4.06 -30.31
CA HIS A 148 -15.90 2.66 -30.12
C HIS A 148 -14.72 1.76 -30.49
N LEU A 149 -14.46 0.75 -29.65
CA LEU A 149 -13.43 -0.27 -29.90
C LEU A 149 -14.14 -1.62 -30.10
N GLU A 150 -14.01 -2.20 -31.28
CA GLU A 150 -14.57 -3.52 -31.59
C GLU A 150 -13.60 -4.63 -31.13
N ILE A 151 -13.44 -4.75 -29.81
CA ILE A 151 -12.60 -5.80 -29.18
C ILE A 151 -13.43 -6.47 -28.09
N GLU A 152 -13.56 -7.80 -28.19
CA GLU A 152 -14.28 -8.57 -27.17
C GLU A 152 -13.59 -8.44 -25.81
N GLY A 153 -14.38 -8.13 -24.78
CA GLY A 153 -13.88 -7.92 -23.43
C GLY A 153 -13.20 -6.54 -23.21
N VAL A 154 -13.37 -5.59 -24.15
CA VAL A 154 -12.90 -4.21 -24.00
C VAL A 154 -14.07 -3.26 -24.12
N SER A 155 -14.16 -2.30 -23.21
CA SER A 155 -15.04 -1.14 -23.36
C SER A 155 -14.22 0.14 -23.28
N ALA A 156 -14.51 1.11 -24.16
CA ALA A 156 -13.84 2.40 -24.20
C ALA A 156 -14.87 3.53 -24.03
N LYS A 157 -14.51 4.55 -23.26
CA LYS A 157 -15.35 5.72 -23.02
C LYS A 157 -14.48 6.96 -23.00
N LYS A 158 -14.88 7.97 -23.78
CA LYS A 158 -14.27 9.30 -23.69
C LYS A 158 -14.55 9.90 -22.30
N VAL A 159 -13.51 10.38 -21.62
CA VAL A 159 -13.61 11.06 -20.33
C VAL A 159 -13.42 12.57 -20.51
N GLU A 160 -12.37 12.95 -21.23
CA GLU A 160 -12.03 14.32 -21.55
C GLU A 160 -11.66 14.44 -23.05
N GLU A 161 -11.37 15.65 -23.49
CA GLU A 161 -11.02 15.91 -24.90
C GLU A 161 -9.84 15.06 -25.40
N HIS A 162 -8.85 14.82 -24.51
CA HIS A 162 -7.63 14.07 -24.77
C HIS A 162 -7.47 12.83 -23.89
N SER A 163 -8.52 12.34 -23.27
CA SER A 163 -8.44 11.18 -22.38
C SER A 163 -9.55 10.18 -22.60
N VAL A 164 -9.18 8.91 -22.63
CA VAL A 164 -10.07 7.75 -22.81
C VAL A 164 -9.96 6.82 -21.61
N GLU A 165 -11.08 6.46 -21.04
CA GLU A 165 -11.19 5.36 -20.10
C GLU A 165 -11.39 4.07 -20.87
N VAL A 166 -10.57 3.06 -20.58
CA VAL A 166 -10.66 1.75 -21.21
C VAL A 166 -10.71 0.68 -20.12
N ALA A 167 -11.81 -0.08 -20.09
CA ALA A 167 -11.91 -1.26 -19.28
C ALA A 167 -11.55 -2.51 -20.10
N VAL A 168 -10.62 -3.30 -19.59
CA VAL A 168 -10.08 -4.50 -20.25
C VAL A 168 -10.33 -5.70 -19.35
N SER A 169 -11.09 -6.68 -19.85
CA SER A 169 -11.37 -7.92 -19.12
C SER A 169 -10.10 -8.77 -18.91
N ALA A 170 -10.12 -9.61 -17.87
CA ALA A 170 -9.02 -10.50 -17.57
C ALA A 170 -8.67 -11.39 -18.79
N GLY A 171 -7.38 -11.51 -19.10
CA GLY A 171 -6.90 -12.29 -20.23
C GLY A 171 -6.87 -11.58 -21.58
N VAL A 172 -7.46 -10.39 -21.72
CA VAL A 172 -7.38 -9.57 -22.94
C VAL A 172 -6.09 -8.75 -22.94
N SER A 173 -5.39 -8.74 -24.08
CA SER A 173 -4.13 -7.99 -24.21
C SER A 173 -4.39 -6.51 -24.46
N ILE A 174 -3.77 -5.66 -23.65
CA ILE A 174 -3.79 -4.20 -23.84
C ILE A 174 -3.18 -3.77 -25.19
N ASN A 175 -2.31 -4.59 -25.78
CA ASN A 175 -1.71 -4.30 -27.09
C ASN A 175 -2.78 -4.21 -28.20
N GLY A 176 -3.84 -5.03 -28.10
CA GLY A 176 -4.99 -4.91 -29.01
C GLY A 176 -5.70 -3.57 -28.94
N VAL A 177 -5.80 -3.02 -27.73
CA VAL A 177 -6.37 -1.68 -27.52
C VAL A 177 -5.51 -0.60 -28.20
N PHE A 178 -4.19 -0.65 -28.02
CA PHE A 178 -3.28 0.30 -28.67
C PHE A 178 -3.35 0.20 -30.21
N ALA A 179 -3.40 -1.01 -30.76
CA ALA A 179 -3.52 -1.23 -32.19
C ALA A 179 -4.84 -0.66 -32.74
N ALA A 180 -5.96 -0.87 -32.05
CA ALA A 180 -7.26 -0.37 -32.45
C ALA A 180 -7.37 1.15 -32.36
N LEU A 181 -6.77 1.78 -31.35
CA LEU A 181 -6.69 3.24 -31.25
C LEU A 181 -5.82 3.82 -32.35
N ALA A 182 -4.66 3.22 -32.61
CA ALA A 182 -3.78 3.65 -33.70
C ALA A 182 -4.44 3.53 -35.09
N ALA A 183 -5.25 2.50 -35.36
CA ALA A 183 -6.03 2.33 -36.57
C ALA A 183 -7.08 3.45 -36.76
N GLN A 184 -7.55 4.06 -35.68
CA GLN A 184 -8.44 5.24 -35.72
C GLN A 184 -7.66 6.58 -35.72
N GLY A 185 -6.33 6.55 -35.86
CA GLY A 185 -5.48 7.75 -35.91
C GLY A 185 -5.26 8.38 -34.52
N LEU A 186 -5.54 7.63 -33.43
CA LEU A 186 -5.36 8.10 -32.07
C LEU A 186 -4.02 7.61 -31.54
N GLU A 187 -3.14 8.54 -31.14
CA GLU A 187 -1.82 8.25 -30.59
C GLU A 187 -1.87 8.32 -29.06
N VAL A 188 -1.59 7.19 -28.39
CA VAL A 188 -1.54 7.11 -26.95
C VAL A 188 -0.20 7.63 -26.44
N THR A 189 -0.23 8.65 -25.59
CA THR A 189 0.96 9.30 -25.01
C THR A 189 1.27 8.81 -23.60
N SER A 190 0.24 8.39 -22.86
CA SER A 190 0.37 7.92 -21.48
C SER A 190 -0.69 6.87 -21.18
N LEU A 191 -0.36 5.96 -20.24
CA LEU A 191 -1.29 5.00 -19.67
C LEU A 191 -1.14 5.01 -18.17
N ARG A 192 -2.27 5.09 -17.45
CA ARG A 192 -2.31 4.94 -15.99
C ARG A 192 -3.52 4.12 -15.56
N ASN A 193 -3.41 3.40 -14.47
CA ASN A 193 -4.59 2.77 -13.87
C ASN A 193 -5.55 3.84 -13.36
N LYS A 194 -6.86 3.65 -13.55
CA LYS A 194 -7.91 4.56 -13.03
C LYS A 194 -8.01 4.48 -11.52
N SER A 195 -7.96 3.30 -10.97
CA SER A 195 -7.99 3.02 -9.53
C SER A 195 -7.00 1.90 -9.20
N ASN A 196 -6.63 1.81 -7.93
CA ASN A 196 -5.90 0.64 -7.43
C ASN A 196 -6.83 -0.59 -7.52
N ARG A 197 -6.32 -1.70 -8.03
CA ARG A 197 -7.08 -2.97 -8.15
C ARG A 197 -7.69 -3.40 -6.82
N LEU A 198 -6.94 -3.23 -5.75
CA LEU A 198 -7.38 -3.58 -4.40
C LEU A 198 -8.54 -2.70 -3.93
N GLU A 199 -8.57 -1.42 -4.36
CA GLU A 199 -9.66 -0.48 -4.03
C GLU A 199 -10.98 -0.91 -4.65
N GLN A 200 -10.97 -1.33 -5.92
CA GLN A 200 -12.15 -1.87 -6.58
C GLN A 200 -12.68 -3.10 -5.85
N LEU A 201 -11.82 -4.09 -5.60
CA LEU A 201 -12.18 -5.30 -4.88
C LEU A 201 -12.72 -5.02 -3.47
N PHE A 202 -12.12 -4.06 -2.77
CA PHE A 202 -12.58 -3.68 -1.45
C PHE A 202 -14.01 -3.14 -1.48
N LEU A 203 -14.31 -2.23 -2.42
CA LEU A 203 -15.66 -1.68 -2.60
C LEU A 203 -16.66 -2.79 -2.96
N ASP A 204 -16.34 -3.65 -3.92
CA ASP A 204 -17.20 -4.76 -4.34
C ASP A 204 -17.50 -5.72 -3.16
N LYS A 205 -16.51 -6.03 -2.32
CA LYS A 205 -16.68 -6.94 -1.17
C LYS A 205 -17.48 -6.31 -0.02
N VAL A 206 -17.42 -4.99 0.14
CA VAL A 206 -18.15 -4.27 1.19
C VAL A 206 -19.59 -3.95 0.74
N GLU A 207 -19.82 -3.62 -0.54
CA GLU A 207 -21.16 -3.33 -1.07
C GLU A 207 -22.04 -4.59 -1.23
N THR A 208 -21.42 -5.77 -1.34
CA THR A 208 -22.15 -7.04 -1.55
C THR A 208 -22.63 -7.69 -0.24
N ASN A 209 -22.24 -7.17 0.92
CA ASN A 209 -22.64 -7.61 2.25
C ASN A 209 -23.59 -6.62 2.93
#